data_0ea20f10a9a79ccfe2cd95c95a9796d4
#
_entry.id   0ea20f10a9a79ccfe2cd95c95a9796d4
#
_cell.length_a   1.000
_cell.length_b   1.000
_cell.length_c   1.000
_cell.angle_alpha   90.00
_cell.angle_beta   90.00
_cell.angle_gamma   90.00
#
_symmetry.space_group_name_H-M   'P 1'
#
loop_
_entity.id
_entity.type
_entity.pdbx_description
1 polymer ?
#
loop_
_entity_poly.entity_id
_entity_poly.type
_entity_poly.pdbx_seq_one_letter_code
_entity_poly.pdbx_strand_id
1 'polypeptide(L)'
;MPYTAMATRHTSVPITAAAVVADDCPIVELRQYTLHAGQRDVLIDLFDREFVETQEAQGLRVLGQFRDLDRPDQFVWLRGFGSMEARRQALEAFYRGPTWAAHRNAANATMVDSDNVLLLRPAWPGAAGALPQHARPAAGASGSAPGVLAATVFHLHEAATPALLDFCRHRMAPTLQRGGARHVAWYCTETSANTFPRLPVREGEHVLLGLALFGREAALEAFTDSAAWARGVAPGLAPWLARAPEIHRLQPTARSALHA
;
A
#
# COMPACT_ATOMS: atom_id res chain seq x y z
N MET A 1 6.23 -35.06 58.55
CA MET A 1 6.14 -33.69 58.02
C MET A 1 6.49 -33.78 56.55
N PRO A 2 5.51 -33.78 55.59
CA PRO A 2 5.83 -33.77 54.18
C PRO A 2 6.03 -32.33 53.69
N TYR A 3 7.10 -32.12 52.94
CA TYR A 3 7.47 -30.88 52.28
C TYR A 3 6.60 -30.71 51.01
N THR A 4 5.78 -29.66 50.99
CA THR A 4 4.97 -29.28 49.81
C THR A 4 5.82 -28.43 48.87
N ALA A 5 6.13 -28.96 47.72
CA ALA A 5 6.81 -28.21 46.65
C ALA A 5 5.83 -27.23 45.96
N MET A 6 6.08 -25.94 46.10
CA MET A 6 5.39 -24.88 45.37
C MET A 6 5.86 -24.90 43.91
N ALA A 7 4.97 -25.26 42.97
CA ALA A 7 5.18 -25.15 41.55
C ALA A 7 4.99 -23.68 41.12
N THR A 8 6.08 -23.03 40.80
CA THR A 8 6.10 -21.70 40.14
C THR A 8 5.58 -21.84 38.71
N ARG A 9 4.39 -21.30 38.45
CA ARG A 9 3.87 -21.16 37.07
C ARG A 9 4.62 -20.02 36.37
N HIS A 10 5.49 -20.39 35.47
CA HIS A 10 6.01 -19.42 34.48
C HIS A 10 4.89 -19.08 33.50
N THR A 11 4.30 -17.91 33.65
CA THR A 11 3.48 -17.27 32.63
C THR A 11 4.42 -16.77 31.54
N SER A 12 4.51 -17.52 30.45
CA SER A 12 5.13 -17.02 29.20
C SER A 12 4.23 -15.91 28.65
N VAL A 13 4.71 -14.68 28.73
CA VAL A 13 4.15 -13.54 27.99
C VAL A 13 4.39 -13.82 26.51
N PRO A 14 3.35 -13.81 25.64
CA PRO A 14 3.58 -13.96 24.21
C PRO A 14 4.41 -12.76 23.73
N ILE A 15 5.58 -13.05 23.15
CA ILE A 15 6.36 -12.06 22.42
C ILE A 15 5.50 -11.66 21.23
N THR A 16 4.89 -10.50 21.29
CA THR A 16 4.21 -9.87 20.15
C THR A 16 5.29 -9.70 19.07
N ALA A 17 5.13 -10.39 17.95
CA ALA A 17 6.01 -10.22 16.81
C ALA A 17 6.09 -8.72 16.49
N ALA A 18 7.27 -8.15 16.52
CA ALA A 18 7.50 -6.76 16.19
C ALA A 18 6.91 -6.50 14.80
N ALA A 19 6.07 -5.48 14.69
CA ALA A 19 5.51 -5.06 13.41
C ALA A 19 6.69 -4.78 12.46
N VAL A 20 6.76 -5.55 11.38
CA VAL A 20 7.80 -5.38 10.36
C VAL A 20 7.44 -4.10 9.60
N VAL A 21 8.32 -3.12 9.67
CA VAL A 21 8.12 -1.79 9.10
C VAL A 21 8.30 -1.83 7.58
N ALA A 22 7.56 -1.01 6.84
CA ALA A 22 7.67 -0.88 5.38
C ALA A 22 9.04 -0.33 4.89
N ASP A 23 9.93 0.06 5.81
CA ASP A 23 11.28 0.56 5.55
C ASP A 23 12.22 -0.45 4.86
N ASP A 24 11.87 -1.76 4.91
CA ASP A 24 12.67 -2.81 4.25
C ASP A 24 12.39 -2.91 2.74
N CYS A 25 11.51 -2.06 2.18
CA CYS A 25 11.13 -2.08 0.78
C CYS A 25 11.52 -0.76 0.09
N PRO A 26 12.79 -0.60 -0.34
CA PRO A 26 13.21 0.59 -1.08
C PRO A 26 12.54 0.73 -2.45
N ILE A 27 11.93 -0.32 -2.97
CA ILE A 27 11.14 -0.31 -4.21
C ILE A 27 9.71 -0.75 -3.89
N VAL A 28 8.73 0.04 -4.33
CA VAL A 28 7.31 -0.24 -4.11
C VAL A 28 6.55 -0.07 -5.43
N GLU A 29 5.58 -0.93 -5.69
CA GLU A 29 4.57 -0.72 -6.72
C GLU A 29 3.22 -0.40 -6.10
N LEU A 30 2.60 0.71 -6.53
CA LEU A 30 1.17 0.93 -6.38
C LEU A 30 0.49 0.45 -7.65
N ARG A 31 -0.38 -0.54 -7.51
CA ARG A 31 -1.08 -1.18 -8.62
C ARG A 31 -2.58 -0.91 -8.51
N GLN A 32 -3.15 -0.37 -9.57
CA GLN A 32 -4.54 0.05 -9.64
C GLN A 32 -5.22 -0.71 -10.78
N TYR A 33 -5.96 -1.76 -10.45
CA TYR A 33 -6.61 -2.62 -11.44
C TYR A 33 -8.04 -2.16 -11.69
N THR A 34 -8.41 -2.00 -12.95
CA THR A 34 -9.79 -1.83 -13.38
C THR A 34 -10.35 -3.20 -13.75
N LEU A 35 -11.48 -3.57 -13.16
CA LEU A 35 -12.09 -4.88 -13.30
C LEU A 35 -13.41 -4.77 -14.05
N HIS A 36 -13.87 -5.90 -14.59
CA HIS A 36 -15.25 -5.99 -15.08
C HIS A 36 -16.24 -5.77 -13.93
N ALA A 37 -17.40 -5.21 -14.23
CA ALA A 37 -18.42 -4.90 -13.24
C ALA A 37 -18.77 -6.13 -12.39
N GLY A 38 -18.70 -5.97 -11.06
CA GLY A 38 -18.97 -7.02 -10.08
C GLY A 38 -17.85 -8.06 -9.93
N GLN A 39 -16.70 -7.94 -10.61
CA GLN A 39 -15.63 -8.92 -10.53
C GLN A 39 -14.58 -8.59 -9.46
N ARG A 40 -14.71 -7.46 -8.76
CA ARG A 40 -13.72 -7.05 -7.75
C ARG A 40 -13.56 -8.07 -6.63
N ASP A 41 -14.65 -8.49 -6.01
CA ASP A 41 -14.56 -9.43 -4.90
C ASP A 41 -14.16 -10.83 -5.36
N VAL A 42 -14.49 -11.23 -6.59
CA VAL A 42 -13.98 -12.47 -7.19
C VAL A 42 -12.45 -12.46 -7.30
N LEU A 43 -11.88 -11.34 -7.76
CA LEU A 43 -10.42 -11.20 -7.82
C LEU A 43 -9.80 -11.14 -6.42
N ILE A 44 -10.40 -10.39 -5.49
CA ILE A 44 -9.88 -10.27 -4.11
C ILE A 44 -9.85 -11.64 -3.44
N ASP A 45 -10.92 -12.43 -3.54
CA ASP A 45 -10.98 -13.79 -2.96
C ASP A 45 -9.89 -14.71 -3.54
N LEU A 46 -9.70 -14.65 -4.85
CA LEU A 46 -8.63 -15.39 -5.52
C LEU A 46 -7.24 -14.91 -5.09
N PHE A 47 -7.02 -13.59 -5.08
CA PHE A 47 -5.75 -12.97 -4.72
C PHE A 47 -5.38 -13.28 -3.27
N ASP A 48 -6.30 -13.07 -2.36
CA ASP A 48 -6.10 -13.27 -0.93
C ASP A 48 -5.87 -14.74 -0.56
N ARG A 49 -6.42 -15.68 -1.35
CA ARG A 49 -6.25 -17.12 -1.12
C ARG A 49 -4.99 -17.70 -1.77
N GLU A 50 -4.67 -17.27 -3.00
CA GLU A 50 -3.67 -17.96 -3.82
C GLU A 50 -2.40 -17.12 -4.05
N PHE A 51 -2.51 -15.78 -4.04
CA PHE A 51 -1.40 -14.95 -4.51
C PHE A 51 -0.61 -14.23 -3.41
N VAL A 52 -1.12 -14.10 -2.21
CA VAL A 52 -0.41 -13.38 -1.14
C VAL A 52 0.85 -14.14 -0.72
N GLU A 53 0.69 -15.32 -0.11
CA GLU A 53 1.82 -16.09 0.42
C GLU A 53 2.72 -16.63 -0.69
N THR A 54 2.16 -16.95 -1.84
CA THR A 54 2.94 -17.48 -2.97
C THR A 54 3.81 -16.43 -3.63
N GLN A 55 3.40 -15.16 -3.63
CA GLN A 55 4.25 -14.04 -4.00
C GLN A 55 5.33 -13.79 -2.93
N GLU A 56 4.96 -13.77 -1.66
CA GLU A 56 5.91 -13.53 -0.57
C GLU A 56 6.98 -14.64 -0.47
N ALA A 57 6.63 -15.87 -0.81
CA ALA A 57 7.58 -16.98 -0.93
C ALA A 57 8.66 -16.76 -2.02
N GLN A 58 8.45 -15.81 -2.95
CA GLN A 58 9.44 -15.42 -3.94
C GLN A 58 10.29 -14.21 -3.51
N GLY A 59 10.17 -13.76 -2.26
CA GLY A 59 11.00 -12.69 -1.70
C GLY A 59 10.48 -11.27 -1.93
N LEU A 60 9.27 -11.10 -2.46
CA LEU A 60 8.56 -9.81 -2.43
C LEU A 60 7.65 -9.72 -1.19
N ARG A 61 7.10 -8.55 -0.93
CA ARG A 61 6.14 -8.34 0.16
C ARG A 61 4.84 -7.76 -0.41
N VAL A 62 3.72 -8.36 -0.07
CA VAL A 62 2.40 -7.79 -0.35
C VAL A 62 2.05 -6.87 0.82
N LEU A 63 2.23 -5.56 0.64
CA LEU A 63 2.11 -4.57 1.71
C LEU A 63 0.66 -4.31 2.11
N GLY A 64 -0.25 -4.33 1.16
CA GLY A 64 -1.67 -4.15 1.42
C GLY A 64 -2.54 -4.30 0.18
N GLN A 65 -3.78 -4.73 0.39
CA GLN A 65 -4.81 -4.91 -0.63
C GLN A 65 -6.07 -4.15 -0.23
N PHE A 66 -6.71 -3.47 -1.19
CA PHE A 66 -7.77 -2.52 -0.90
C PHE A 66 -8.88 -2.54 -1.94
N ARG A 67 -10.11 -2.27 -1.47
CA ARG A 67 -11.25 -1.84 -2.27
C ARG A 67 -11.25 -0.32 -2.38
N ASP A 68 -11.30 0.23 -3.58
CA ASP A 68 -11.59 1.66 -3.75
C ASP A 68 -13.07 1.90 -3.41
N LEU A 69 -13.35 2.82 -2.46
CA LEU A 69 -14.70 3.11 -1.99
C LEU A 69 -15.49 3.96 -2.99
N ASP A 70 -14.81 4.73 -3.82
CA ASP A 70 -15.43 5.62 -4.80
C ASP A 70 -15.56 4.97 -6.19
N ARG A 71 -14.82 3.87 -6.42
CA ARG A 71 -14.77 3.15 -7.69
C ARG A 71 -15.02 1.66 -7.45
N PRO A 72 -16.25 1.18 -7.56
CA PRO A 72 -16.64 -0.19 -7.17
C PRO A 72 -15.92 -1.29 -7.96
N ASP A 73 -15.43 -0.98 -9.15
CA ASP A 73 -14.71 -1.91 -10.02
C ASP A 73 -13.19 -1.73 -9.98
N GLN A 74 -12.66 -1.04 -8.95
CA GLN A 74 -11.22 -0.92 -8.75
C GLN A 74 -10.72 -1.74 -7.56
N PHE A 75 -9.64 -2.51 -7.82
CA PHE A 75 -8.82 -3.17 -6.83
C PHE A 75 -7.45 -2.53 -6.82
N VAL A 76 -7.06 -2.00 -5.66
CA VAL A 76 -5.78 -1.31 -5.48
C VAL A 76 -4.92 -2.09 -4.49
N TRP A 77 -3.65 -2.28 -4.81
CA TRP A 77 -2.75 -2.97 -3.91
C TRP A 77 -1.31 -2.49 -4.02
N LEU A 78 -0.56 -2.75 -2.96
CA LEU A 78 0.83 -2.34 -2.81
C LEU A 78 1.70 -3.58 -2.63
N ARG A 79 2.82 -3.64 -3.34
CA ARG A 79 3.88 -4.63 -3.07
C ARG A 79 5.24 -3.97 -3.03
N GLY A 80 6.15 -4.56 -2.24
CA GLY A 80 7.48 -4.04 -2.01
C GLY A 80 8.57 -5.04 -2.31
N PHE A 81 9.78 -4.53 -2.62
CA PHE A 81 10.95 -5.30 -3.00
C PHE A 81 12.21 -4.69 -2.39
N GLY A 82 13.20 -5.53 -2.09
CA GLY A 82 14.49 -5.12 -1.56
C GLY A 82 15.40 -4.39 -2.56
N SER A 83 15.14 -4.51 -3.86
CA SER A 83 15.84 -3.79 -4.94
C SER A 83 15.14 -4.02 -6.28
N MET A 84 15.54 -3.29 -7.32
CA MET A 84 15.07 -3.52 -8.69
C MET A 84 15.46 -4.91 -9.22
N GLU A 85 16.62 -5.43 -8.83
CA GLU A 85 17.02 -6.79 -9.18
C GLU A 85 16.23 -7.85 -8.42
N ALA A 86 16.00 -7.67 -7.12
CA ALA A 86 15.12 -8.54 -6.34
C ALA A 86 13.67 -8.54 -6.92
N ARG A 87 13.19 -7.36 -7.37
CA ARG A 87 11.92 -7.25 -8.08
C ARG A 87 11.88 -8.14 -9.33
N ARG A 88 12.89 -8.04 -10.19
CA ARG A 88 12.98 -8.84 -11.41
C ARG A 88 12.92 -10.33 -11.10
N GLN A 89 13.75 -10.79 -10.16
CA GLN A 89 13.84 -12.20 -9.77
C GLN A 89 12.52 -12.73 -9.19
N ALA A 90 11.91 -11.99 -8.26
CA ALA A 90 10.66 -12.37 -7.63
C ALA A 90 9.50 -12.44 -8.64
N LEU A 91 9.41 -11.46 -9.55
CA LEU A 91 8.39 -11.44 -10.60
C LEU A 91 8.59 -12.58 -11.61
N GLU A 92 9.83 -12.85 -12.04
CA GLU A 92 10.10 -14.00 -12.90
C GLU A 92 9.70 -15.32 -12.24
N ALA A 93 10.09 -15.51 -10.98
CA ALA A 93 9.78 -16.74 -10.24
C ALA A 93 8.26 -16.93 -10.07
N PHE A 94 7.53 -15.88 -9.68
CA PHE A 94 6.09 -15.97 -9.51
C PHE A 94 5.35 -16.21 -10.84
N TYR A 95 5.61 -15.37 -11.87
CA TYR A 95 4.86 -15.43 -13.13
C TYR A 95 5.23 -16.63 -14.03
N ARG A 96 6.36 -17.30 -13.76
CA ARG A 96 6.71 -18.60 -14.35
C ARG A 96 6.33 -19.78 -13.44
N GLY A 97 5.89 -19.50 -12.22
CA GLY A 97 5.59 -20.51 -11.20
C GLY A 97 4.24 -21.23 -11.41
N PRO A 98 4.06 -22.35 -10.70
CA PRO A 98 2.86 -23.19 -10.83
C PRO A 98 1.59 -22.49 -10.37
N THR A 99 1.63 -21.66 -9.34
CA THR A 99 0.46 -20.93 -8.84
C THR A 99 -0.10 -20.00 -9.90
N TRP A 100 0.76 -19.18 -10.53
CA TRP A 100 0.31 -18.31 -11.62
C TRP A 100 -0.21 -19.14 -12.80
N ALA A 101 0.47 -20.20 -13.18
CA ALA A 101 0.03 -21.08 -14.27
C ALA A 101 -1.37 -21.67 -14.02
N ALA A 102 -1.68 -22.03 -12.78
CA ALA A 102 -2.97 -22.60 -12.41
C ALA A 102 -4.10 -21.55 -12.40
N HIS A 103 -3.82 -20.32 -11.96
CA HIS A 103 -4.86 -19.33 -11.64
C HIS A 103 -4.92 -18.13 -12.58
N ARG A 104 -3.95 -17.93 -13.50
CA ARG A 104 -3.87 -16.78 -14.40
C ARG A 104 -5.13 -16.53 -15.23
N ASN A 105 -5.76 -17.58 -15.72
CA ASN A 105 -6.94 -17.42 -16.57
C ASN A 105 -8.13 -16.90 -15.77
N ALA A 106 -8.32 -17.39 -14.53
CA ALA A 106 -9.36 -16.91 -13.64
C ALA A 106 -9.09 -15.46 -13.22
N ALA A 107 -7.84 -15.11 -12.88
CA ALA A 107 -7.47 -13.75 -12.54
C ALA A 107 -7.66 -12.79 -13.72
N ASN A 108 -7.11 -13.13 -14.90
CA ASN A 108 -7.21 -12.27 -16.10
C ASN A 108 -8.66 -12.07 -16.56
N ALA A 109 -9.53 -13.07 -16.41
CA ALA A 109 -10.94 -12.94 -16.76
C ALA A 109 -11.70 -11.90 -15.93
N THR A 110 -11.18 -11.47 -14.79
CA THR A 110 -11.78 -10.42 -13.97
C THR A 110 -11.34 -9.01 -14.39
N MET A 111 -10.24 -8.88 -15.15
CA MET A 111 -9.54 -7.61 -15.39
C MET A 111 -9.90 -7.00 -16.74
N VAL A 112 -10.21 -5.71 -16.73
CA VAL A 112 -10.25 -4.84 -17.92
C VAL A 112 -8.85 -4.26 -18.17
N ASP A 113 -8.20 -3.78 -17.10
CA ASP A 113 -6.86 -3.18 -17.14
C ASP A 113 -6.11 -3.48 -15.85
N SER A 114 -4.83 -3.85 -15.98
CA SER A 114 -3.89 -4.09 -14.88
C SER A 114 -2.58 -3.31 -15.03
N ASP A 115 -2.49 -2.41 -16.01
CA ASP A 115 -1.26 -1.73 -16.42
C ASP A 115 -1.07 -0.36 -15.75
N ASN A 116 -2.10 0.12 -15.01
CA ASN A 116 -1.98 1.33 -14.21
C ASN A 116 -1.15 1.06 -12.95
N VAL A 117 0.17 1.14 -13.11
CA VAL A 117 1.15 0.80 -12.08
C VAL A 117 2.17 1.92 -11.93
N LEU A 118 2.33 2.43 -10.72
CA LEU A 118 3.41 3.35 -10.37
C LEU A 118 4.56 2.57 -9.73
N LEU A 119 5.77 2.74 -10.26
CA LEU A 119 7.00 2.25 -9.68
C LEU A 119 7.61 3.36 -8.83
N LEU A 120 7.82 3.07 -7.56
CA LEU A 120 8.03 4.07 -6.52
C LEU A 120 9.21 3.72 -5.61
N ARG A 121 9.79 4.74 -5.00
CA ARG A 121 10.75 4.63 -3.89
C ARG A 121 10.33 5.57 -2.76
N PRO A 122 10.74 5.33 -1.50
CA PRO A 122 10.53 6.28 -0.41
C PRO A 122 11.03 7.68 -0.81
N ALA A 123 10.23 8.70 -0.53
CA ALA A 123 10.55 10.08 -0.93
C ALA A 123 11.80 10.63 -0.21
N TRP A 124 12.11 10.10 0.97
CA TRP A 124 13.34 10.33 1.75
C TRP A 124 13.57 9.14 2.69
N PRO A 125 14.78 8.98 3.29
CA PRO A 125 15.02 7.96 4.30
C PRO A 125 14.01 8.06 5.45
N GLY A 126 13.33 6.96 5.76
CA GLY A 126 12.26 6.88 6.76
C GLY A 126 10.88 7.37 6.31
N ALA A 127 10.69 7.83 5.07
CA ALA A 127 9.40 8.31 4.58
C ALA A 127 8.32 7.22 4.53
N ALA A 128 8.71 5.97 4.40
CA ALA A 128 7.81 4.80 4.35
C ALA A 128 7.61 4.13 5.71
N GLY A 129 8.48 4.40 6.68
CA GLY A 129 8.61 3.63 7.94
C GLY A 129 7.47 3.77 8.94
N ALA A 130 6.47 4.58 8.65
CA ALA A 130 5.33 4.78 9.55
C ALA A 130 4.10 3.92 9.23
N LEU A 131 4.12 3.11 8.16
CA LEU A 131 2.97 2.26 7.83
C LEU A 131 3.01 0.94 8.60
N PRO A 132 1.98 0.64 9.40
CA PRO A 132 1.92 -0.60 10.16
C PRO A 132 1.76 -1.80 9.23
N GLN A 133 2.33 -2.93 9.64
CA GLN A 133 2.12 -4.22 8.99
C GLN A 133 1.63 -5.21 10.04
N HIS A 134 0.43 -5.70 9.87
CA HIS A 134 -0.22 -6.63 10.80
C HIS A 134 -0.14 -8.07 10.30
N ALA A 135 -0.22 -9.01 11.24
CA ALA A 135 -0.41 -10.41 10.89
C ALA A 135 -1.74 -10.61 10.17
N ARG A 136 -1.72 -11.38 9.09
CA ARG A 136 -2.92 -11.66 8.31
C ARG A 136 -3.76 -12.76 8.93
N PRO A 137 -5.09 -12.67 8.85
CA PRO A 137 -5.97 -13.80 9.08
C PRO A 137 -5.65 -14.97 8.12
N ALA A 138 -6.15 -16.15 8.44
CA ALA A 138 -6.01 -17.32 7.58
C ALA A 138 -6.60 -17.09 6.18
N ALA A 139 -6.10 -17.83 5.19
CA ALA A 139 -6.68 -17.84 3.85
C ALA A 139 -8.18 -18.20 3.91
N GLY A 140 -9.00 -17.47 3.15
CA GLY A 140 -10.46 -17.58 3.17
C GLY A 140 -11.17 -16.63 4.15
N ALA A 141 -10.43 -15.84 4.94
CA ALA A 141 -11.04 -14.74 5.70
C ALA A 141 -11.71 -13.74 4.75
N SER A 142 -12.94 -13.34 5.05
CA SER A 142 -13.75 -12.45 4.22
C SER A 142 -14.08 -11.15 4.94
N GLY A 143 -14.58 -10.16 4.20
CA GLY A 143 -14.93 -8.84 4.72
C GLY A 143 -13.80 -7.83 4.56
N SER A 144 -13.62 -6.96 5.55
CA SER A 144 -12.66 -5.85 5.54
C SER A 144 -11.90 -5.78 6.87
N ALA A 145 -10.64 -5.40 6.81
CA ALA A 145 -9.89 -5.00 7.99
C ALA A 145 -10.21 -3.52 8.37
N PRO A 146 -9.91 -3.09 9.61
CA PRO A 146 -10.27 -1.76 10.09
C PRO A 146 -9.46 -0.65 9.39
N GLY A 147 -10.06 0.54 9.35
CA GLY A 147 -9.43 1.75 8.82
C GLY A 147 -9.74 2.05 7.35
N VAL A 148 -9.28 3.23 6.92
CA VAL A 148 -9.30 3.67 5.53
C VAL A 148 -7.96 4.31 5.21
N LEU A 149 -7.36 3.90 4.11
CA LEU A 149 -6.14 4.49 3.57
C LEU A 149 -6.53 5.53 2.50
N ALA A 150 -6.25 6.80 2.76
CA ALA A 150 -6.27 7.83 1.73
C ALA A 150 -4.96 7.75 0.96
N ALA A 151 -5.04 7.39 -0.32
CA ALA A 151 -3.90 7.40 -1.24
C ALA A 151 -4.08 8.55 -2.25
N THR A 152 -3.12 9.48 -2.28
CA THR A 152 -3.17 10.64 -3.18
C THR A 152 -1.93 10.65 -4.06
N VAL A 153 -2.15 10.55 -5.37
CA VAL A 153 -1.10 10.67 -6.39
C VAL A 153 -1.05 12.11 -6.88
N PHE A 154 0.00 12.83 -6.52
CA PHE A 154 0.29 14.18 -6.99
C PHE A 154 1.16 14.10 -8.25
N HIS A 155 0.63 14.55 -9.38
CA HIS A 155 1.35 14.60 -10.65
C HIS A 155 2.17 15.88 -10.70
N LEU A 156 3.48 15.74 -10.89
CA LEU A 156 4.43 16.84 -10.80
C LEU A 156 4.89 17.25 -12.20
N HIS A 157 5.27 18.54 -12.37
CA HIS A 157 5.90 19.03 -13.60
C HIS A 157 7.29 18.43 -13.83
N GLU A 158 7.99 18.09 -12.76
CA GLU A 158 9.34 17.54 -12.75
C GLU A 158 9.53 16.57 -11.56
N ALA A 159 10.68 15.92 -11.48
CA ALA A 159 11.01 15.07 -10.34
C ALA A 159 10.91 15.84 -9.01
N ALA A 160 10.47 15.16 -7.94
CA ALA A 160 10.29 15.75 -6.64
C ALA A 160 11.56 16.46 -6.15
N THR A 161 11.50 17.78 -6.06
CA THR A 161 12.61 18.64 -5.64
C THR A 161 12.82 18.62 -4.12
N PRO A 162 14.01 18.97 -3.61
CA PRO A 162 14.22 19.11 -2.17
C PRO A 162 13.22 20.09 -1.51
N ALA A 163 12.88 21.18 -2.18
CA ALA A 163 11.90 22.15 -1.68
C ALA A 163 10.50 21.57 -1.53
N LEU A 164 10.05 20.74 -2.51
CA LEU A 164 8.78 20.01 -2.39
C LEU A 164 8.82 19.00 -1.25
N LEU A 165 9.92 18.25 -1.12
CA LEU A 165 10.07 17.26 -0.06
C LEU A 165 10.09 17.90 1.33
N ASP A 166 10.71 19.08 1.48
CA ASP A 166 10.67 19.86 2.72
C ASP A 166 9.26 20.41 3.01
N PHE A 167 8.55 20.88 2.00
CA PHE A 167 7.14 21.27 2.12
C PHE A 167 6.28 20.05 2.55
N CYS A 168 6.53 18.88 1.96
CA CYS A 168 5.86 17.64 2.34
C CYS A 168 6.07 17.30 3.82
N ARG A 169 7.33 17.33 4.30
CA ARG A 169 7.68 17.03 5.70
C ARG A 169 7.07 18.02 6.70
N HIS A 170 7.10 19.31 6.39
CA HIS A 170 6.81 20.35 7.37
C HIS A 170 5.38 20.91 7.28
N ARG A 171 4.68 20.64 6.18
CA ARG A 171 3.31 21.14 5.96
C ARG A 171 2.31 20.01 5.66
N MET A 172 2.58 19.17 4.66
CA MET A 172 1.63 18.14 4.22
C MET A 172 1.44 17.05 5.28
N ALA A 173 2.51 16.38 5.71
CA ALA A 173 2.45 15.31 6.68
C ALA A 173 1.86 15.77 8.04
N PRO A 174 2.30 16.88 8.65
CA PRO A 174 1.71 17.35 9.90
C PRO A 174 0.24 17.77 9.77
N THR A 175 -0.20 18.23 8.59
CA THR A 175 -1.62 18.56 8.37
C THR A 175 -2.49 17.33 8.36
N LEU A 176 -2.05 16.25 7.70
CA LEU A 176 -2.74 14.95 7.72
C LEU A 176 -2.79 14.36 9.14
N GLN A 177 -1.67 14.39 9.87
CA GLN A 177 -1.58 13.86 11.23
C GLN A 177 -2.49 14.63 12.20
N ARG A 178 -2.46 15.97 12.18
CA ARG A 178 -3.39 16.80 12.99
C ARG A 178 -4.85 16.59 12.58
N GLY A 179 -5.10 16.21 11.33
CA GLY A 179 -6.42 15.86 10.80
C GLY A 179 -6.88 14.45 11.15
N GLY A 180 -6.12 13.67 11.95
CA GLY A 180 -6.51 12.36 12.44
C GLY A 180 -5.91 11.18 11.70
N ALA A 181 -5.00 11.40 10.74
CA ALA A 181 -4.23 10.31 10.16
C ALA A 181 -3.28 9.73 11.22
N ARG A 182 -3.40 8.43 11.48
CA ARG A 182 -2.56 7.70 12.46
C ARG A 182 -1.16 7.48 11.92
N HIS A 183 -1.06 7.20 10.63
CA HIS A 183 0.19 6.95 9.92
C HIS A 183 0.17 7.69 8.60
N VAL A 184 1.33 8.20 8.19
CA VAL A 184 1.54 8.81 6.88
C VAL A 184 2.83 8.27 6.28
N ALA A 185 2.83 8.03 4.98
CA ALA A 185 4.02 7.62 4.23
C ALA A 185 4.08 8.35 2.89
N TRP A 186 5.30 8.52 2.38
CA TRP A 186 5.53 9.31 1.17
C TRP A 186 6.50 8.59 0.24
N TYR A 187 6.11 8.52 -1.02
CA TYR A 187 6.90 7.89 -2.07
C TYR A 187 7.02 8.84 -3.25
N CYS A 188 8.07 8.72 -4.03
CA CYS A 188 8.21 9.39 -5.31
C CYS A 188 8.56 8.38 -6.42
N THR A 189 8.45 8.81 -7.67
CA THR A 189 8.78 7.96 -8.83
C THR A 189 10.17 7.35 -8.68
N GLU A 190 10.26 6.03 -8.84
CA GLU A 190 11.51 5.34 -9.11
C GLU A 190 11.86 5.49 -10.60
N THR A 191 13.05 6.01 -10.89
CA THR A 191 13.46 6.36 -12.26
C THR A 191 14.27 5.29 -12.97
N SER A 192 14.55 4.17 -12.30
CA SER A 192 15.19 3.01 -12.93
C SER A 192 14.30 2.41 -14.01
N ALA A 193 14.91 1.90 -15.08
CA ALA A 193 14.17 1.19 -16.11
C ALA A 193 13.37 0.01 -15.55
N ASN A 194 12.20 -0.25 -16.12
CA ASN A 194 11.37 -1.39 -15.75
C ASN A 194 12.11 -2.72 -15.96
N THR A 195 12.52 -3.38 -14.89
CA THR A 195 13.29 -4.63 -14.94
C THR A 195 12.44 -5.86 -15.31
N PHE A 196 11.12 -5.70 -15.47
CA PHE A 196 10.21 -6.77 -15.90
C PHE A 196 9.17 -6.24 -16.90
N PRO A 197 9.54 -6.00 -18.18
CA PRO A 197 8.69 -5.33 -19.18
C PRO A 197 7.38 -6.06 -19.51
N ARG A 198 7.25 -7.35 -19.16
CA ARG A 198 6.00 -8.11 -19.32
C ARG A 198 4.86 -7.58 -18.42
N LEU A 199 5.19 -6.82 -17.40
CA LEU A 199 4.25 -6.06 -16.59
C LEU A 199 4.56 -4.59 -16.80
N PRO A 200 3.74 -3.88 -17.56
CA PRO A 200 3.91 -2.45 -17.78
C PRO A 200 3.88 -1.66 -16.47
N VAL A 201 4.58 -0.54 -16.48
CA VAL A 201 4.51 0.51 -15.46
C VAL A 201 4.38 1.86 -16.17
N ARG A 202 3.81 2.83 -15.50
CA ARG A 202 3.71 4.20 -16.02
C ARG A 202 5.10 4.83 -16.03
N GLU A 203 5.69 4.92 -17.21
CA GLU A 203 7.01 5.51 -17.43
C GLU A 203 6.91 6.99 -17.81
N GLY A 204 7.94 7.76 -17.53
CA GLY A 204 8.03 9.18 -17.90
C GLY A 204 7.16 10.11 -17.06
N GLU A 205 6.52 9.63 -16.03
CA GLU A 205 5.74 10.45 -15.11
C GLU A 205 6.53 10.75 -13.82
N HIS A 206 6.40 11.99 -13.35
CA HIS A 206 6.89 12.39 -12.04
C HIS A 206 5.73 12.48 -11.07
N VAL A 207 5.75 11.63 -10.04
CA VAL A 207 4.71 11.64 -9.01
C VAL A 207 5.29 11.73 -7.61
N LEU A 208 4.51 12.33 -6.72
CA LEU A 208 4.61 12.16 -5.28
C LEU A 208 3.36 11.41 -4.84
N LEU A 209 3.51 10.27 -4.18
CA LEU A 209 2.41 9.52 -3.58
C LEU A 209 2.39 9.78 -2.08
N GLY A 210 1.26 10.27 -1.58
CA GLY A 210 0.96 10.36 -0.15
C GLY A 210 0.00 9.25 0.27
N LEU A 211 0.37 8.50 1.30
CA LEU A 211 -0.48 7.52 1.95
C LEU A 211 -0.79 8.00 3.37
N ALA A 212 -2.07 8.10 3.72
CA ALA A 212 -2.51 8.52 5.04
C ALA A 212 -3.55 7.52 5.57
N LEU A 213 -3.21 6.80 6.64
CA LEU A 213 -4.08 5.79 7.25
C LEU A 213 -4.90 6.41 8.38
N PHE A 214 -6.21 6.39 8.22
CA PHE A 214 -7.19 6.81 9.23
C PHE A 214 -7.80 5.60 9.91
N GLY A 215 -8.12 5.70 11.20
CA GLY A 215 -8.70 4.60 11.98
C GLY A 215 -10.12 4.20 11.56
N ARG A 216 -10.83 5.07 10.84
CA ARG A 216 -12.19 4.85 10.31
C ARG A 216 -12.52 5.89 9.24
N GLU A 217 -13.48 5.56 8.39
CA GLU A 217 -13.93 6.43 7.29
C GLU A 217 -14.39 7.81 7.79
N ALA A 218 -15.21 7.86 8.83
CA ALA A 218 -15.70 9.12 9.41
C ALA A 218 -14.56 10.07 9.88
N ALA A 219 -13.37 9.55 10.21
CA ALA A 219 -12.22 10.39 10.55
C ALA A 219 -11.60 11.04 9.30
N LEU A 220 -11.57 10.31 8.18
CA LEU A 220 -11.15 10.87 6.89
C LEU A 220 -12.17 11.91 6.38
N GLU A 221 -13.46 11.64 6.49
CA GLU A 221 -14.54 12.57 6.12
C GLU A 221 -14.43 13.86 6.93
N ALA A 222 -14.30 13.76 8.26
CA ALA A 222 -14.13 14.93 9.13
C ALA A 222 -12.88 15.75 8.75
N PHE A 223 -11.79 15.12 8.36
CA PHE A 223 -10.59 15.81 7.85
C PHE A 223 -10.91 16.55 6.53
N THR A 224 -11.57 15.89 5.59
CA THR A 224 -11.93 16.46 4.30
C THR A 224 -12.83 17.68 4.49
N ASP A 225 -13.88 17.56 5.31
CA ASP A 225 -14.84 18.62 5.60
C ASP A 225 -14.24 19.82 6.36
N SER A 226 -13.18 19.58 7.14
CA SER A 226 -12.47 20.64 7.86
C SER A 226 -11.85 21.70 6.95
N ALA A 227 -11.68 21.39 5.66
CA ALA A 227 -10.95 22.19 4.67
C ALA A 227 -9.51 22.56 5.08
N ALA A 228 -8.94 21.86 6.06
CA ALA A 228 -7.59 22.13 6.56
C ALA A 228 -6.53 21.96 5.45
N TRP A 229 -6.71 20.95 4.60
CA TRP A 229 -5.86 20.74 3.42
C TRP A 229 -6.03 21.87 2.40
N ALA A 230 -7.26 22.19 2.02
CA ALA A 230 -7.56 23.22 1.02
C ALA A 230 -7.03 24.59 1.40
N ARG A 231 -7.09 24.97 2.70
CA ARG A 231 -6.60 26.25 3.18
C ARG A 231 -5.12 26.27 3.53
N GLY A 232 -4.60 25.17 4.09
CA GLY A 232 -3.26 25.13 4.68
C GLY A 232 -2.17 24.54 3.81
N VAL A 233 -2.54 23.74 2.80
CA VAL A 233 -1.59 22.97 1.97
C VAL A 233 -1.77 23.26 0.48
N ALA A 234 -2.97 23.15 -0.04
CA ALA A 234 -3.21 23.18 -1.49
C ALA A 234 -2.65 24.45 -2.19
N PRO A 235 -2.77 25.68 -1.66
CA PRO A 235 -2.20 26.85 -2.32
C PRO A 235 -0.68 26.80 -2.46
N GLY A 236 0.02 26.32 -1.41
CA GLY A 236 1.48 26.19 -1.42
C GLY A 236 1.96 25.02 -2.29
N LEU A 237 1.15 23.98 -2.47
CA LEU A 237 1.47 22.83 -3.28
C LEU A 237 1.26 23.07 -4.80
N ALA A 238 0.29 23.90 -5.15
CA ALA A 238 -0.14 24.15 -6.53
C ALA A 238 1.00 24.41 -7.54
N PRO A 239 2.08 25.16 -7.21
CA PRO A 239 3.16 25.42 -8.16
C PRO A 239 3.92 24.18 -8.66
N TRP A 240 3.90 23.06 -7.93
CA TRP A 240 4.56 21.82 -8.34
C TRP A 240 3.67 20.89 -9.15
N LEU A 241 2.34 21.11 -9.18
CA LEU A 241 1.38 20.18 -9.76
C LEU A 241 1.23 20.42 -11.26
N ALA A 242 1.45 19.39 -12.06
CA ALA A 242 1.17 19.39 -13.51
C ALA A 242 -0.33 19.25 -13.82
N ARG A 243 -1.08 18.58 -12.94
CA ARG A 243 -2.52 18.37 -13.07
C ARG A 243 -3.15 18.10 -11.69
N ALA A 244 -4.47 18.01 -11.66
CA ALA A 244 -5.19 17.66 -10.43
C ALA A 244 -4.73 16.30 -9.87
N PRO A 245 -4.58 16.16 -8.54
CA PRO A 245 -4.23 14.91 -7.91
C PRO A 245 -5.29 13.81 -8.14
N GLU A 246 -4.83 12.57 -8.28
CA GLU A 246 -5.71 11.40 -8.19
C GLU A 246 -5.90 11.04 -6.71
N ILE A 247 -7.15 10.94 -6.26
CA ILE A 247 -7.47 10.64 -4.86
C ILE A 247 -8.21 9.30 -4.81
N HIS A 248 -7.79 8.44 -3.89
CA HIS A 248 -8.41 7.16 -3.61
C HIS A 248 -8.72 7.05 -2.12
N ARG A 249 -9.94 6.63 -1.80
CA ARG A 249 -10.35 6.19 -0.46
C ARG A 249 -10.37 4.66 -0.45
N LEU A 250 -9.42 4.07 0.24
CA LEU A 250 -9.12 2.66 0.10
C LEU A 250 -9.46 1.91 1.40
N GLN A 251 -10.43 0.99 1.32
CA GLN A 251 -10.76 0.10 2.42
C GLN A 251 -9.92 -1.18 2.36
N PRO A 252 -9.16 -1.52 3.43
CA PRO A 252 -8.36 -2.74 3.45
C PRO A 252 -9.24 -3.99 3.28
N THR A 253 -8.79 -4.98 2.48
CA THR A 253 -9.41 -6.30 2.46
C THR A 253 -9.21 -7.01 3.80
N ALA A 254 -9.92 -8.10 4.06
CA ALA A 254 -9.77 -8.87 5.29
C ALA A 254 -8.32 -9.31 5.57
N ARG A 255 -7.55 -9.55 4.51
CA ARG A 255 -6.17 -10.02 4.60
C ARG A 255 -5.11 -8.96 4.24
N SER A 256 -5.50 -7.71 4.11
CA SER A 256 -4.52 -6.62 3.98
C SER A 256 -3.65 -6.54 5.23
N ALA A 257 -2.33 -6.59 5.08
CA ALA A 257 -1.41 -6.39 6.21
C ALA A 257 -1.36 -4.92 6.65
N LEU A 258 -1.65 -3.98 5.73
CA LEU A 258 -1.75 -2.55 6.00
C LEU A 258 -3.19 -2.19 6.34
N HIS A 259 -3.46 -1.98 7.62
CA HIS A 259 -4.74 -1.52 8.15
C HIS A 259 -4.55 -0.75 9.48
N ALA A 260 -5.63 -0.21 10.08
CA ALA A 260 -5.56 0.61 11.31
C ALA A 260 -5.61 -0.23 12.60
#